data_5037258f347605414feeb8f10d0f43e6
#
_entry.id   5037258f347605414feeb8f10d0f43e6
#
_cell.length_a   1.000
_cell.length_b   1.000
_cell.length_c   1.000
_cell.angle_alpha   90.00
_cell.angle_beta   90.00
_cell.angle_gamma   90.00
#
_symmetry.space_group_name_H-M   'P 1'
#
loop_
_entity.id
_entity.type
_entity.pdbx_description
1 polymer ?
#
loop_
_entity_poly.entity_id
_entity_poly.type
_entity_poly.pdbx_seq_one_letter_code
_entity_poly.pdbx_strand_id
1 'polypeptide(L)'
;IIPCCIYGDNNCKVGRPGEFPMLTYEHPEKEYCSPYWFFRADRAATPIAFMSGKEGSLGVTVNPYSEENGNYIHNGLSVSLPGSVGITLGSVNLPVTAVTKRNPKPSVEEGIRHASCEGRIYYNPKGEHSDIYAMIEREYVSLAERPTYKKSFEEAVRALFRYTQQISWKEELGEYTNLHCKLPQDPVMRVRRTVTEIGWTGGAVLAYPLVLARHMLKEPFTGRSGEAMIDSFVARYNEKSGLIYEQTKPVDGKDFLKVWVGTEQSWECHCAYTNGSCIYGILKTIDYLKSIGEEYPEKWLETCKKVIGTVISLQREDGAFGYAFSGKEKKVLDFDSFGGAWFIPSCALLYKFEKNEMYLESAKAALRYYAGFVKAVNCYGTPLDTLKAVDQEGNLGYLKGARLVYELTGEKEFLTYLEWSAHYEYTWRYAFKARPICPPLSNSDWNSCGGSVTSVSNMHIHPMGVLVDPDLIYLSKVTGNPYHYERAMDSIHWLMQSLELYPDTMGFDTYGGLTERFCPSDATLVEFYGDGTPASVWFSYNLWAAANALEAILEYMRRA
;
A
#
# COMPACT_ATOMS: atom_id res chain seq x y z
N ILE A 1 1.66 -15.17 12.44
CA ILE A 1 1.25 -13.93 11.79
C ILE A 1 0.60 -13.04 12.83
N ILE A 2 1.00 -11.76 12.86
CA ILE A 2 0.24 -10.65 13.45
C ILE A 2 0.05 -9.63 12.31
N PRO A 3 -1.18 -9.37 11.85
CA PRO A 3 -1.46 -8.48 10.72
C PRO A 3 -0.73 -7.14 10.83
N CYS A 4 -0.11 -6.67 9.76
CA CYS A 4 0.76 -5.49 9.66
C CYS A 4 2.11 -5.56 10.40
N CYS A 5 2.35 -6.55 11.25
CA CYS A 5 3.56 -6.61 12.09
C CYS A 5 4.49 -7.76 11.72
N ILE A 6 3.96 -8.97 11.65
CA ILE A 6 4.73 -10.21 11.40
C ILE A 6 3.97 -11.15 10.48
N TYR A 7 4.62 -11.58 9.40
CA TYR A 7 4.14 -12.61 8.45
C TYR A 7 5.20 -13.71 8.35
N GLY A 8 4.99 -14.84 9.01
CA GLY A 8 6.01 -15.85 9.15
C GLY A 8 7.25 -15.32 9.87
N ASP A 9 8.39 -15.42 9.24
CA ASP A 9 9.67 -14.82 9.70
C ASP A 9 9.90 -13.39 9.20
N ASN A 10 8.92 -12.78 8.51
CA ASN A 10 9.05 -11.53 7.76
C ASN A 10 10.13 -11.58 6.67
N ASN A 11 10.28 -12.76 6.04
CA ASN A 11 11.29 -13.01 5.03
C ASN A 11 12.73 -12.77 5.54
N CYS A 12 12.99 -13.22 6.78
CA CYS A 12 14.32 -13.18 7.36
C CYS A 12 15.26 -14.08 6.55
N LYS A 13 16.14 -13.49 5.76
CA LYS A 13 17.26 -14.20 5.13
C LYS A 13 18.54 -13.74 5.79
N VAL A 14 19.39 -14.71 6.11
CA VAL A 14 20.70 -14.47 6.75
C VAL A 14 21.48 -13.40 5.97
N GLY A 15 22.00 -12.42 6.69
CA GLY A 15 22.83 -11.36 6.12
C GLY A 15 22.08 -10.20 5.47
N ARG A 16 20.75 -10.22 5.37
CA ARG A 16 20.00 -9.05 4.87
C ARG A 16 19.89 -7.98 5.95
N PRO A 17 20.28 -6.73 5.67
CA PRO A 17 19.93 -5.63 6.54
C PRO A 17 18.44 -5.34 6.40
N GLY A 18 17.70 -5.31 7.51
CA GLY A 18 16.29 -4.92 7.57
C GLY A 18 16.07 -3.97 8.73
N GLU A 19 15.12 -3.05 8.60
CA GLU A 19 14.69 -2.15 9.68
C GLU A 19 13.29 -2.52 10.19
N PHE A 20 12.90 -3.78 10.01
CA PHE A 20 11.59 -4.31 10.40
C PHE A 20 11.76 -5.57 11.24
N PRO A 21 10.77 -5.92 12.08
CA PRO A 21 10.86 -7.09 12.95
C PRO A 21 11.07 -8.39 12.17
N MET A 22 12.07 -9.16 12.53
CA MET A 22 12.35 -10.50 11.99
C MET A 22 12.25 -11.53 13.11
N LEU A 23 11.45 -12.59 12.88
CA LEU A 23 11.26 -13.68 13.86
C LEU A 23 12.30 -14.76 13.60
N THR A 24 13.42 -14.73 14.33
CA THR A 24 14.56 -15.63 14.12
C THR A 24 15.40 -15.79 15.38
N TYR A 25 16.11 -16.94 15.49
CA TYR A 25 17.19 -17.15 16.46
C TYR A 25 18.55 -16.61 15.96
N GLU A 26 18.62 -16.28 14.65
CA GLU A 26 19.85 -15.80 14.04
C GLU A 26 20.02 -14.30 14.26
N HIS A 27 21.28 -13.85 14.30
CA HIS A 27 21.65 -12.44 14.44
C HIS A 27 21.09 -11.73 15.69
N PRO A 28 21.27 -12.32 16.89
CA PRO A 28 20.76 -11.70 18.14
C PRO A 28 21.42 -10.35 18.43
N GLU A 29 22.51 -10.01 17.78
CA GLU A 29 23.18 -8.70 17.85
C GLU A 29 22.45 -7.60 17.09
N LYS A 30 21.47 -7.94 16.23
CA LYS A 30 20.69 -6.96 15.46
C LYS A 30 19.38 -6.65 16.17
N GLU A 31 19.09 -5.38 16.35
CA GLU A 31 17.91 -4.88 17.08
C GLU A 31 16.56 -5.37 16.53
N TYR A 32 16.50 -5.73 15.26
CA TYR A 32 15.29 -6.19 14.58
C TYR A 32 15.21 -7.71 14.41
N CYS A 33 16.17 -8.47 14.93
CA CYS A 33 16.15 -9.94 14.96
C CYS A 33 15.82 -10.41 16.39
N SER A 34 14.78 -11.22 16.53
CA SER A 34 14.40 -11.80 17.83
C SER A 34 13.64 -13.11 17.65
N PRO A 35 13.81 -14.09 18.54
CA PRO A 35 12.98 -15.28 18.55
C PRO A 35 11.57 -15.04 19.13
N TYR A 36 11.26 -13.84 19.56
CA TYR A 36 9.94 -13.45 20.06
C TYR A 36 9.65 -11.98 19.79
N TRP A 37 8.38 -11.65 19.57
CA TRP A 37 7.88 -10.28 19.43
C TRP A 37 6.58 -10.11 20.19
N PHE A 38 6.51 -9.01 20.92
CA PHE A 38 5.30 -8.53 21.59
C PHE A 38 4.95 -7.16 21.04
N PHE A 39 3.71 -6.99 20.62
CA PHE A 39 3.20 -5.72 20.11
C PHE A 39 1.91 -5.34 20.83
N ARG A 40 1.65 -4.06 20.93
CA ARG A 40 0.32 -3.59 21.26
C ARG A 40 -0.68 -4.10 20.24
N ALA A 41 -1.86 -4.55 20.68
CA ALA A 41 -2.85 -5.14 19.80
C ALA A 41 -3.42 -4.11 18.80
N ASP A 42 -3.40 -2.82 19.14
CA ASP A 42 -3.84 -1.74 18.27
C ASP A 42 -2.85 -1.37 17.14
N ARG A 43 -1.68 -2.01 17.11
CA ARG A 43 -0.76 -1.96 15.95
C ARG A 43 -1.16 -2.91 14.84
N ALA A 44 -1.89 -3.97 15.16
CA ALA A 44 -2.35 -4.93 14.19
C ALA A 44 -3.62 -4.41 13.48
N ALA A 45 -3.69 -4.56 12.15
CA ALA A 45 -4.88 -4.17 11.39
C ALA A 45 -6.15 -4.93 11.85
N THR A 46 -5.96 -6.16 12.30
CA THR A 46 -6.93 -6.92 13.09
C THR A 46 -6.19 -7.52 14.28
N PRO A 47 -6.70 -7.43 15.52
CA PRO A 47 -5.98 -7.80 16.73
C PRO A 47 -5.92 -9.32 16.92
N ILE A 48 -5.22 -10.01 16.03
CA ILE A 48 -5.03 -11.46 15.95
C ILE A 48 -3.54 -11.80 16.02
N ALA A 49 -3.16 -12.80 16.84
CA ALA A 49 -1.92 -13.54 16.69
C ALA A 49 -2.24 -14.95 16.19
N PHE A 50 -1.62 -15.36 15.08
CA PHE A 50 -1.94 -16.58 14.36
C PHE A 50 -0.70 -17.39 14.04
N MET A 51 -0.83 -18.71 14.12
CA MET A 51 0.17 -19.66 13.65
C MET A 51 -0.48 -20.84 12.94
N SER A 52 0.25 -21.46 12.04
CA SER A 52 -0.12 -22.70 11.39
C SER A 52 1.09 -23.60 11.19
N GLY A 53 0.86 -24.90 11.13
CA GLY A 53 1.89 -25.91 11.01
C GLY A 53 1.30 -27.29 10.73
N LYS A 54 2.07 -28.35 10.95
CA LYS A 54 1.63 -29.74 10.71
C LYS A 54 0.45 -30.17 11.57
N GLU A 55 0.29 -29.57 12.74
CA GLU A 55 -0.77 -29.87 13.72
C GLU A 55 -2.05 -29.04 13.48
N GLY A 56 -2.09 -28.28 12.40
CA GLY A 56 -3.22 -27.39 12.06
C GLY A 56 -2.91 -25.91 12.25
N SER A 57 -3.96 -25.13 12.45
CA SER A 57 -3.85 -23.68 12.70
C SER A 57 -4.45 -23.29 14.05
N LEU A 58 -3.84 -22.25 14.66
CA LEU A 58 -4.26 -21.67 15.93
C LEU A 58 -4.23 -20.15 15.82
N GLY A 59 -5.32 -19.50 16.15
CA GLY A 59 -5.41 -18.05 16.27
C GLY A 59 -5.93 -17.64 17.63
N VAL A 60 -5.40 -16.56 18.18
CA VAL A 60 -5.91 -15.90 19.38
C VAL A 60 -6.18 -14.44 19.08
N THR A 61 -7.29 -13.94 19.57
CA THR A 61 -7.67 -12.53 19.44
C THR A 61 -7.83 -11.89 20.80
N VAL A 62 -7.69 -10.57 20.84
CA VAL A 62 -7.91 -9.80 22.06
C VAL A 62 -8.55 -8.46 21.71
N ASN A 63 -9.46 -7.97 22.55
CA ASN A 63 -9.87 -6.58 22.46
C ASN A 63 -8.62 -5.70 22.65
N PRO A 64 -8.30 -4.77 21.73
CA PRO A 64 -7.12 -3.91 21.84
C PRO A 64 -7.03 -3.14 23.15
N TYR A 65 -8.18 -2.87 23.74
CA TYR A 65 -8.29 -2.05 24.97
C TYR A 65 -9.13 -2.76 26.02
N SER A 66 -8.67 -2.67 27.27
CA SER A 66 -9.47 -2.91 28.48
C SER A 66 -9.73 -1.57 29.15
N GLU A 67 -10.96 -1.34 29.62
CA GLU A 67 -11.36 -0.06 30.19
C GLU A 67 -11.88 -0.26 31.62
N GLU A 68 -11.44 0.63 32.52
CA GLU A 68 -11.98 0.76 33.88
C GLU A 68 -12.14 2.25 34.21
N ASN A 69 -13.37 2.69 34.48
CA ASN A 69 -13.71 4.07 34.89
C ASN A 69 -13.14 5.17 33.96
N GLY A 70 -13.15 4.91 32.64
CA GLY A 70 -12.63 5.84 31.64
C GLY A 70 -11.11 5.78 31.42
N ASN A 71 -10.40 4.96 32.19
CA ASN A 71 -8.98 4.68 31.98
C ASN A 71 -8.79 3.41 31.17
N TYR A 72 -7.73 3.32 30.38
CA TYR A 72 -7.47 2.16 29.51
C TYR A 72 -6.20 1.42 29.86
N ILE A 73 -6.24 0.13 29.60
CA ILE A 73 -5.06 -0.70 29.42
C ILE A 73 -5.00 -1.10 27.94
N HIS A 74 -3.86 -0.87 27.31
CA HIS A 74 -3.60 -1.41 25.97
C HIS A 74 -3.21 -2.87 26.10
N ASN A 75 -3.98 -3.76 25.51
CA ASN A 75 -3.65 -5.18 25.48
C ASN A 75 -2.62 -5.48 24.38
N GLY A 76 -1.99 -6.63 24.43
CA GLY A 76 -0.93 -7.02 23.52
C GLY A 76 -1.15 -8.36 22.86
N LEU A 77 -0.41 -8.54 21.77
CA LEU A 77 -0.27 -9.78 21.01
C LEU A 77 1.18 -10.21 21.00
N SER A 78 1.43 -11.51 21.00
CA SER A 78 2.78 -12.06 20.92
C SER A 78 2.89 -13.22 19.97
N VAL A 79 4.09 -13.35 19.40
CA VAL A 79 4.55 -14.54 18.66
C VAL A 79 5.95 -14.90 19.13
N SER A 80 6.25 -16.18 19.19
CA SER A 80 7.60 -16.65 19.51
C SER A 80 7.93 -18.00 18.86
N LEU A 81 9.21 -18.23 18.61
CA LEU A 81 9.74 -19.50 18.18
C LEU A 81 9.90 -20.48 19.37
N PRO A 82 9.76 -21.80 19.17
CA PRO A 82 9.60 -22.49 17.88
C PRO A 82 8.17 -22.43 17.31
N GLY A 83 7.19 -21.91 18.02
CA GLY A 83 5.80 -21.76 17.56
C GLY A 83 4.86 -21.53 18.74
N SER A 84 4.67 -20.26 19.09
CA SER A 84 3.72 -19.83 20.12
C SER A 84 3.05 -18.52 19.70
N VAL A 85 1.78 -18.41 20.00
CA VAL A 85 1.01 -17.18 19.91
C VAL A 85 0.34 -16.89 21.24
N GLY A 86 0.18 -15.62 21.59
CA GLY A 86 -0.37 -15.24 22.87
C GLY A 86 -0.99 -13.87 22.88
N ILE A 87 -1.73 -13.62 23.95
CA ILE A 87 -2.29 -12.33 24.30
C ILE A 87 -1.74 -11.90 25.67
N THR A 88 -1.64 -10.59 25.87
CA THR A 88 -1.25 -10.02 27.16
C THR A 88 -2.26 -9.00 27.61
N LEU A 89 -2.61 -9.04 28.89
CA LEU A 89 -3.31 -7.97 29.56
C LEU A 89 -2.30 -6.91 29.98
N GLY A 90 -2.44 -5.72 29.46
CA GLY A 90 -1.33 -4.77 29.40
C GLY A 90 -0.33 -5.15 28.31
N SER A 91 0.18 -4.20 27.57
CA SER A 91 1.15 -4.45 26.52
C SER A 91 2.52 -3.93 26.90
N VAL A 92 3.52 -4.67 26.48
CA VAL A 92 4.89 -4.20 26.43
C VAL A 92 5.41 -4.47 25.02
N ASN A 93 6.11 -3.50 24.45
CA ASN A 93 6.77 -3.71 23.15
C ASN A 93 8.13 -4.36 23.42
N LEU A 94 8.26 -5.63 23.09
CA LEU A 94 9.49 -6.41 23.29
C LEU A 94 9.89 -7.16 22.02
N PRO A 95 11.18 -7.28 21.72
CA PRO A 95 12.26 -6.57 22.40
C PRO A 95 12.17 -5.05 22.19
N VAL A 96 12.81 -4.29 23.05
CA VAL A 96 12.90 -2.82 22.93
C VAL A 96 13.91 -2.48 21.84
N THR A 97 13.42 -2.13 20.67
CA THR A 97 14.21 -1.81 19.48
C THR A 97 13.89 -0.40 18.96
N ALA A 98 14.60 0.06 17.95
CA ALA A 98 14.25 1.30 17.25
C ALA A 98 12.81 1.27 16.71
N VAL A 99 12.32 0.09 16.31
CA VAL A 99 10.95 -0.14 15.82
C VAL A 99 9.91 -0.11 16.94
N THR A 100 10.27 -0.53 18.15
CA THR A 100 9.34 -0.64 19.30
C THR A 100 9.47 0.47 20.33
N LYS A 101 10.59 1.20 20.35
CA LYS A 101 11.00 2.13 21.41
C LYS A 101 10.30 3.50 21.37
N ARG A 102 9.53 3.82 20.35
CA ARG A 102 9.14 5.20 20.06
C ARG A 102 7.98 5.77 20.87
N ASN A 103 7.39 5.02 21.81
CA ASN A 103 6.40 5.59 22.71
C ASN A 103 6.71 5.29 24.18
N PRO A 104 7.08 6.32 24.97
CA PRO A 104 7.35 6.16 26.39
C PRO A 104 6.10 6.08 27.27
N LYS A 105 4.88 6.23 26.71
CA LYS A 105 3.66 6.14 27.52
C LYS A 105 3.49 4.72 28.06
N PRO A 106 3.21 4.55 29.35
CA PRO A 106 2.95 3.26 29.92
C PRO A 106 1.70 2.63 29.28
N SER A 107 1.70 1.32 29.17
CA SER A 107 0.54 0.57 28.66
C SER A 107 -0.64 0.52 29.65
N VAL A 108 -0.40 0.92 30.89
CA VAL A 108 -1.38 0.95 31.98
C VAL A 108 -1.45 2.37 32.53
N GLU A 109 -2.64 2.95 32.56
CA GLU A 109 -2.87 4.26 33.15
C GLU A 109 -2.92 4.17 34.67
N GLU A 110 -2.47 5.25 35.35
CA GLU A 110 -2.49 5.33 36.81
C GLU A 110 -3.94 5.27 37.35
N GLY A 111 -4.13 4.51 38.41
CA GLY A 111 -5.44 4.37 39.06
C GLY A 111 -6.28 3.16 38.64
N ILE A 112 -5.83 2.36 37.61
CA ILE A 112 -6.50 1.11 37.28
C ILE A 112 -6.18 0.05 38.33
N ARG A 113 -7.22 -0.52 38.93
CA ARG A 113 -7.11 -1.56 39.99
C ARG A 113 -7.49 -2.95 39.48
N HIS A 114 -8.41 -3.00 38.53
CA HIS A 114 -8.87 -4.23 37.88
C HIS A 114 -8.85 -4.04 36.38
N ALA A 115 -8.51 -5.10 35.68
CA ALA A 115 -8.59 -5.12 34.24
C ALA A 115 -9.04 -6.50 33.78
N SER A 116 -9.87 -6.54 32.75
CA SER A 116 -10.26 -7.75 32.06
C SER A 116 -10.06 -7.56 30.57
N CYS A 117 -9.72 -8.63 29.88
CA CYS A 117 -9.72 -8.63 28.43
C CYS A 117 -10.62 -9.75 27.90
N GLU A 118 -11.32 -9.45 26.83
CA GLU A 118 -12.05 -10.45 26.07
C GLU A 118 -11.22 -10.85 24.86
N GLY A 119 -11.23 -12.15 24.56
CA GLY A 119 -10.55 -12.72 23.41
C GLY A 119 -11.20 -14.01 22.96
N ARG A 120 -10.85 -14.45 21.77
CA ARG A 120 -11.32 -15.72 21.21
C ARG A 120 -10.14 -16.58 20.83
N ILE A 121 -10.35 -17.90 20.88
CA ILE A 121 -9.37 -18.89 20.41
C ILE A 121 -10.00 -19.60 19.22
N TYR A 122 -9.29 -19.60 18.10
CA TYR A 122 -9.63 -20.30 16.88
C TYR A 122 -8.69 -21.49 16.71
N TYR A 123 -9.22 -22.66 16.49
CA TYR A 123 -8.41 -23.86 16.25
C TYR A 123 -8.99 -24.69 15.11
N ASN A 124 -8.12 -25.06 14.15
CA ASN A 124 -8.47 -25.97 13.06
C ASN A 124 -7.37 -27.05 12.94
N PRO A 125 -7.67 -28.32 13.27
CA PRO A 125 -6.69 -29.41 13.25
C PRO A 125 -6.20 -29.78 11.84
N LYS A 126 -6.81 -29.25 10.79
CA LYS A 126 -6.42 -29.41 9.39
C LYS A 126 -6.11 -28.05 8.74
N GLY A 127 -5.84 -27.05 9.56
CA GLY A 127 -5.72 -25.68 9.13
C GLY A 127 -4.44 -25.37 8.36
N GLU A 128 -4.55 -24.38 7.48
CA GLU A 128 -3.47 -23.84 6.67
C GLU A 128 -3.21 -22.37 7.03
N HIS A 129 -2.22 -21.74 6.37
CA HIS A 129 -1.88 -20.31 6.55
C HIS A 129 -3.07 -19.40 6.21
N SER A 130 -3.85 -19.76 5.20
CA SER A 130 -5.01 -19.01 4.75
C SER A 130 -6.20 -19.00 5.71
N ASP A 131 -6.21 -19.82 6.77
CA ASP A 131 -7.28 -19.80 7.78
C ASP A 131 -7.39 -18.46 8.50
N ILE A 132 -6.30 -17.68 8.53
CA ILE A 132 -6.32 -16.31 9.06
C ILE A 132 -7.34 -15.42 8.36
N TYR A 133 -7.63 -15.67 7.09
CA TYR A 133 -8.60 -14.88 6.32
C TYR A 133 -10.02 -14.98 6.89
N ALA A 134 -10.46 -16.22 7.20
CA ALA A 134 -11.76 -16.42 7.82
C ALA A 134 -11.82 -15.86 9.27
N MET A 135 -10.69 -15.87 9.98
CA MET A 135 -10.61 -15.27 11.32
C MET A 135 -10.74 -13.75 11.24
N ILE A 136 -10.05 -13.11 10.30
CA ILE A 136 -10.15 -11.65 10.07
C ILE A 136 -11.59 -11.26 9.71
N GLU A 137 -12.25 -12.01 8.83
CA GLU A 137 -13.64 -11.75 8.46
C GLU A 137 -14.58 -11.83 9.67
N ARG A 138 -14.41 -12.83 10.54
CA ARG A 138 -15.22 -12.97 11.77
C ARG A 138 -14.97 -11.83 12.77
N GLU A 139 -13.70 -11.45 12.96
CA GLU A 139 -13.39 -10.34 13.87
C GLU A 139 -13.88 -9.00 13.30
N TYR A 140 -13.80 -8.80 11.98
CA TYR A 140 -14.35 -7.61 11.32
C TYR A 140 -15.85 -7.43 11.64
N VAL A 141 -16.65 -8.47 11.55
CA VAL A 141 -18.10 -8.39 11.83
C VAL A 141 -18.40 -7.84 13.25
N SER A 142 -17.51 -8.14 14.20
CA SER A 142 -17.71 -7.71 15.60
C SER A 142 -17.00 -6.38 15.95
N LEU A 143 -16.00 -5.97 15.20
CA LEU A 143 -15.13 -4.84 15.54
C LEU A 143 -15.35 -3.62 14.63
N ALA A 144 -15.91 -3.82 13.42
CA ALA A 144 -15.97 -2.77 12.43
C ALA A 144 -16.88 -1.61 12.86
N GLU A 145 -16.33 -0.43 12.76
CA GLU A 145 -17.04 0.83 12.90
C GLU A 145 -16.66 1.68 11.69
N ARG A 146 -17.61 1.87 10.76
CA ARG A 146 -17.33 2.63 9.54
C ARG A 146 -17.06 4.09 9.86
N PRO A 147 -15.96 4.68 9.31
CA PRO A 147 -15.69 6.10 9.44
C PRO A 147 -16.82 6.97 8.87
N THR A 148 -17.01 8.12 9.47
CA THR A 148 -17.97 9.12 9.00
C THR A 148 -17.22 10.30 8.36
N TYR A 149 -17.84 10.92 7.37
CA TYR A 149 -17.33 12.12 6.72
C TYR A 149 -18.47 13.12 6.48
N LYS A 150 -18.13 14.41 6.31
CA LYS A 150 -19.13 15.48 6.22
C LYS A 150 -19.18 16.16 4.85
N LYS A 151 -18.10 16.09 4.07
CA LYS A 151 -17.99 16.71 2.74
C LYS A 151 -18.40 15.73 1.65
N SER A 152 -19.03 16.21 0.58
CA SER A 152 -19.35 15.38 -0.57
C SER A 152 -18.09 14.94 -1.31
N PHE A 153 -18.20 13.84 -2.07
CA PHE A 153 -17.12 13.37 -2.94
C PHE A 153 -16.70 14.43 -3.95
N GLU A 154 -17.64 15.20 -4.48
CA GLU A 154 -17.36 16.26 -5.43
C GLU A 154 -16.57 17.42 -4.78
N GLU A 155 -16.93 17.86 -3.58
CA GLU A 155 -16.14 18.86 -2.84
C GLU A 155 -14.73 18.36 -2.56
N ALA A 156 -14.62 17.12 -2.09
CA ALA A 156 -13.35 16.49 -1.75
C ALA A 156 -12.40 16.38 -2.96
N VAL A 157 -12.90 15.86 -4.07
CA VAL A 157 -12.09 15.67 -5.27
C VAL A 157 -11.67 17.00 -5.90
N ARG A 158 -12.55 18.03 -5.88
CA ARG A 158 -12.20 19.38 -6.37
C ARG A 158 -11.15 20.03 -5.47
N ALA A 159 -11.28 19.91 -4.15
CA ALA A 159 -10.29 20.44 -3.23
C ALA A 159 -8.92 19.78 -3.43
N LEU A 160 -8.88 18.45 -3.52
CA LEU A 160 -7.67 17.67 -3.75
C LEU A 160 -7.04 17.99 -5.13
N PHE A 161 -7.85 18.11 -6.18
CA PHE A 161 -7.37 18.51 -7.50
C PHE A 161 -6.74 19.91 -7.47
N ARG A 162 -7.43 20.89 -6.86
CA ARG A 162 -6.90 22.26 -6.74
C ARG A 162 -5.62 22.31 -5.92
N TYR A 163 -5.56 21.57 -4.81
CA TYR A 163 -4.34 21.41 -4.03
C TYR A 163 -3.19 20.91 -4.91
N THR A 164 -3.42 19.84 -5.67
CA THR A 164 -2.42 19.28 -6.59
C THR A 164 -1.96 20.32 -7.62
N GLN A 165 -2.87 21.06 -8.22
CA GLN A 165 -2.58 22.03 -9.27
C GLN A 165 -1.90 23.31 -8.75
N GLN A 166 -2.26 23.78 -7.57
CA GLN A 166 -1.82 25.11 -7.07
C GLN A 166 -0.68 25.01 -6.08
N ILE A 167 -0.63 23.95 -5.28
CA ILE A 167 0.34 23.81 -4.20
C ILE A 167 1.49 22.88 -4.60
N SER A 168 1.18 21.72 -5.19
CA SER A 168 2.21 20.73 -5.58
C SER A 168 2.90 21.09 -6.89
N TRP A 169 2.25 21.81 -7.82
CA TRP A 169 2.87 22.28 -9.04
C TRP A 169 3.87 23.41 -8.74
N LYS A 170 5.07 23.30 -9.33
CA LYS A 170 6.13 24.32 -9.23
C LYS A 170 6.54 24.76 -10.63
N GLU A 171 6.13 25.95 -11.01
CA GLU A 171 6.38 26.53 -12.34
C GLU A 171 7.89 26.62 -12.64
N GLU A 172 8.67 27.00 -11.63
CA GLU A 172 10.12 27.13 -11.75
C GLU A 172 10.84 25.80 -12.01
N LEU A 173 10.20 24.67 -11.67
CA LEU A 173 10.70 23.33 -11.93
C LEU A 173 10.03 22.68 -13.16
N GLY A 174 8.88 23.22 -13.60
CA GLY A 174 8.03 22.59 -14.61
C GLY A 174 7.51 21.22 -14.19
N GLU A 175 7.33 21.00 -12.87
CA GLU A 175 7.03 19.67 -12.32
C GLU A 175 6.16 19.72 -11.06
N TYR A 176 5.39 18.67 -10.84
CA TYR A 176 4.74 18.41 -9.55
C TYR A 176 5.76 17.89 -8.55
N THR A 177 5.68 18.35 -7.31
CA THR A 177 6.67 18.02 -6.28
C THR A 177 6.02 17.51 -5.00
N ASN A 178 6.75 16.66 -4.30
CA ASN A 178 6.44 16.30 -2.93
C ASN A 178 6.79 17.45 -2.00
N LEU A 179 5.94 17.68 -1.01
CA LEU A 179 6.06 18.78 -0.07
C LEU A 179 6.25 18.27 1.35
N HIS A 180 6.95 19.01 2.15
CA HIS A 180 7.20 18.69 3.55
C HIS A 180 7.17 19.93 4.41
N CYS A 181 6.47 19.88 5.56
CA CYS A 181 6.61 20.83 6.64
C CYS A 181 7.67 20.34 7.62
N LYS A 182 8.52 21.22 8.07
CA LYS A 182 9.55 20.87 9.06
C LYS A 182 8.93 20.56 10.42
N LEU A 183 7.96 21.36 10.82
CA LEU A 183 7.19 21.24 12.06
C LEU A 183 5.78 21.78 11.83
N PRO A 184 4.76 21.33 12.57
CA PRO A 184 3.41 21.90 12.49
C PRO A 184 3.36 23.40 12.77
N GLN A 185 4.30 23.91 13.59
CA GLN A 185 4.40 25.34 13.91
C GLN A 185 5.10 26.15 12.83
N ASP A 186 5.72 25.49 11.85
CA ASP A 186 6.30 26.11 10.66
C ASP A 186 5.53 25.60 9.42
N PRO A 187 4.38 26.20 9.10
CA PRO A 187 3.48 25.71 8.04
C PRO A 187 4.04 25.94 6.63
N VAL A 188 5.26 26.45 6.51
CA VAL A 188 5.88 26.68 5.21
C VAL A 188 6.20 25.34 4.56
N MET A 189 5.41 25.00 3.54
CA MET A 189 5.65 23.84 2.70
C MET A 189 6.91 24.02 1.87
N ARG A 190 7.86 23.10 2.03
CA ARG A 190 9.12 23.07 1.28
C ARG A 190 9.13 21.91 0.30
N VAL A 191 9.70 22.15 -0.87
CA VAL A 191 9.94 21.10 -1.87
C VAL A 191 10.87 20.03 -1.29
N ARG A 192 10.40 18.78 -1.28
CA ARG A 192 11.17 17.65 -0.76
C ARG A 192 12.03 16.96 -1.82
N ARG A 193 11.56 16.93 -3.07
CA ARG A 193 12.23 16.27 -4.19
C ARG A 193 12.17 17.12 -5.45
N THR A 194 13.27 17.09 -6.18
CA THR A 194 13.47 17.79 -7.44
C THR A 194 13.75 16.81 -8.58
N VAL A 195 13.19 15.62 -8.53
CA VAL A 195 13.31 14.62 -9.60
C VAL A 195 11.94 14.20 -10.08
N THR A 196 11.77 14.09 -11.38
CA THR A 196 10.59 13.50 -12.01
C THR A 196 10.74 11.99 -11.99
N GLU A 197 9.70 11.30 -11.60
CA GLU A 197 9.67 9.84 -11.53
C GLU A 197 8.53 9.28 -12.36
N ILE A 198 8.69 8.09 -12.93
CA ILE A 198 7.63 7.43 -13.70
C ILE A 198 6.67 6.61 -12.83
N GLY A 199 7.06 6.28 -11.60
CA GLY A 199 6.33 5.38 -10.70
C GLY A 199 5.49 6.10 -9.66
N TRP A 200 5.69 5.73 -8.43
CA TRP A 200 4.81 6.02 -7.30
C TRP A 200 4.95 7.41 -6.68
N THR A 201 5.99 8.17 -6.94
CA THR A 201 6.16 9.51 -6.34
C THR A 201 5.69 10.65 -7.23
N GLY A 202 4.64 10.46 -8.02
CA GLY A 202 4.03 11.49 -8.86
C GLY A 202 4.14 11.23 -10.36
N GLY A 203 4.54 10.02 -10.75
CA GLY A 203 4.64 9.60 -12.13
C GLY A 203 3.30 9.18 -12.75
N ALA A 204 3.26 7.99 -13.32
CA ALA A 204 2.04 7.46 -13.96
C ALA A 204 0.88 7.28 -12.98
N VAL A 205 1.16 7.13 -11.68
CA VAL A 205 0.14 7.12 -10.63
C VAL A 205 -0.66 8.44 -10.57
N LEU A 206 -0.05 9.57 -10.92
CA LEU A 206 -0.72 10.88 -10.99
C LEU A 206 -1.29 11.15 -12.40
N ALA A 207 -0.65 10.68 -13.46
CA ALA A 207 -1.06 11.00 -14.83
C ALA A 207 -2.50 10.55 -15.14
N TYR A 208 -2.86 9.33 -14.78
CA TYR A 208 -4.19 8.78 -15.01
C TYR A 208 -5.30 9.57 -14.28
N PRO A 209 -5.23 9.81 -12.96
CA PRO A 209 -6.26 10.60 -12.30
C PRO A 209 -6.35 12.05 -12.80
N LEU A 210 -5.27 12.65 -13.31
CA LEU A 210 -5.34 13.97 -13.96
C LEU A 210 -6.12 13.90 -15.27
N VAL A 211 -5.97 12.85 -16.07
CA VAL A 211 -6.81 12.64 -17.27
C VAL A 211 -8.28 12.49 -16.89
N LEU A 212 -8.59 11.67 -15.87
CA LEU A 212 -9.96 11.56 -15.36
C LEU A 212 -10.51 12.91 -14.90
N ALA A 213 -9.74 13.67 -14.11
CA ALA A 213 -10.14 14.96 -13.58
C ALA A 213 -10.46 15.96 -14.69
N ARG A 214 -9.67 15.99 -15.78
CA ARG A 214 -9.94 16.83 -16.95
C ARG A 214 -11.34 16.61 -17.51
N HIS A 215 -11.74 15.35 -17.66
CA HIS A 215 -13.04 15.02 -18.25
C HIS A 215 -14.20 15.21 -17.27
N MET A 216 -13.99 14.86 -16.01
CA MET A 216 -15.06 14.83 -15.01
C MET A 216 -15.27 16.17 -14.31
N LEU A 217 -14.20 16.89 -13.96
CA LEU A 217 -14.30 18.12 -13.18
C LEU A 217 -14.42 19.37 -14.06
N LYS A 218 -13.87 19.34 -15.27
CA LYS A 218 -13.84 20.48 -16.21
C LYS A 218 -13.21 21.74 -15.60
N GLU A 219 -12.26 21.56 -14.69
CA GLU A 219 -11.49 22.66 -14.10
C GLU A 219 -10.21 22.92 -14.90
N PRO A 220 -9.72 24.18 -14.94
CA PRO A 220 -8.48 24.51 -15.65
C PRO A 220 -7.27 23.87 -14.99
N PHE A 221 -6.30 23.47 -15.82
CA PHE A 221 -4.99 23.05 -15.36
C PHE A 221 -4.07 24.26 -15.26
N THR A 222 -3.30 24.32 -14.17
CA THR A 222 -2.18 25.25 -14.01
C THR A 222 -0.85 24.56 -14.25
N GLY A 223 -0.78 23.26 -13.97
CA GLY A 223 0.38 22.43 -14.19
C GLY A 223 0.29 21.57 -15.45
N ARG A 224 1.22 20.62 -15.56
CA ARG A 224 1.29 19.68 -16.68
C ARG A 224 0.06 18.75 -16.67
N SER A 225 -0.54 18.51 -17.84
CA SER A 225 -1.62 17.54 -17.97
C SER A 225 -1.13 16.09 -17.84
N GLY A 226 -2.05 15.17 -17.53
CA GLY A 226 -1.72 13.74 -17.46
C GLY A 226 -1.16 13.21 -18.77
N GLU A 227 -1.67 13.66 -19.92
CA GLU A 227 -1.21 13.28 -21.25
C GLU A 227 0.23 13.76 -21.50
N ALA A 228 0.55 15.00 -21.15
CA ALA A 228 1.91 15.52 -21.29
C ALA A 228 2.90 14.80 -20.35
N MET A 229 2.43 14.33 -19.19
CA MET A 229 3.22 13.47 -18.31
C MET A 229 3.54 12.14 -18.99
N ILE A 230 2.52 11.46 -19.57
CA ILE A 230 2.72 10.19 -20.29
C ILE A 230 3.68 10.38 -21.47
N ASP A 231 3.56 11.48 -22.22
CA ASP A 231 4.51 11.80 -23.29
C ASP A 231 5.95 11.84 -22.80
N SER A 232 6.18 12.40 -21.61
CA SER A 232 7.51 12.45 -21.02
C SER A 232 8.01 11.08 -20.55
N PHE A 233 7.11 10.18 -20.11
CA PHE A 233 7.50 8.83 -19.69
C PHE A 233 7.91 7.98 -20.87
N VAL A 234 7.10 7.94 -21.93
CA VAL A 234 7.42 7.12 -23.13
C VAL A 234 8.67 7.60 -23.84
N ALA A 235 9.01 8.90 -23.73
CA ALA A 235 10.26 9.44 -24.27
C ALA A 235 11.51 8.92 -23.57
N ARG A 236 11.38 8.34 -22.36
CA ARG A 236 12.49 7.77 -21.58
C ARG A 236 12.72 6.29 -21.83
N TYR A 237 12.19 5.73 -22.92
CA TYR A 237 12.40 4.33 -23.24
C TYR A 237 13.89 4.05 -23.48
N ASN A 238 14.44 3.05 -22.78
CA ASN A 238 15.82 2.61 -22.90
C ASN A 238 15.90 1.43 -23.87
N GLU A 239 16.35 1.67 -25.09
CA GLU A 239 16.48 0.65 -26.14
C GLU A 239 17.41 -0.53 -25.73
N LYS A 240 18.38 -0.30 -24.85
CA LYS A 240 19.32 -1.35 -24.41
C LYS A 240 18.66 -2.35 -23.46
N SER A 241 17.92 -1.85 -22.49
CA SER A 241 17.25 -2.68 -21.48
C SER A 241 15.86 -3.10 -21.91
N GLY A 242 15.20 -2.33 -22.78
CA GLY A 242 13.79 -2.53 -23.16
C GLY A 242 12.77 -2.04 -22.12
N LEU A 243 13.21 -1.24 -21.12
CA LEU A 243 12.35 -0.65 -20.08
C LEU A 243 12.45 0.88 -20.11
N ILE A 244 11.69 1.55 -19.24
CA ILE A 244 11.70 3.02 -19.12
C ILE A 244 12.61 3.44 -17.97
N TYR A 245 13.45 4.48 -18.19
CA TYR A 245 14.23 5.09 -17.11
C TYR A 245 13.32 5.63 -16.01
N GLU A 246 13.61 5.28 -14.75
CA GLU A 246 12.75 5.59 -13.62
C GLU A 246 12.73 7.07 -13.26
N GLN A 247 13.82 7.78 -13.44
CA GLN A 247 13.93 9.16 -13.00
C GLN A 247 14.63 10.06 -14.02
N THR A 248 14.23 11.33 -14.03
CA THR A 248 14.90 12.41 -14.78
C THR A 248 15.13 13.59 -13.85
N LYS A 249 16.29 14.22 -13.93
CA LYS A 249 16.56 15.48 -13.24
C LYS A 249 15.95 16.65 -14.03
N PRO A 250 15.04 17.43 -13.45
CA PRO A 250 14.43 18.57 -14.17
C PRO A 250 15.46 19.61 -14.66
N VAL A 251 16.54 19.80 -13.90
CA VAL A 251 17.53 20.87 -14.17
C VAL A 251 18.37 20.61 -15.42
N ASP A 252 18.73 19.36 -15.71
CA ASP A 252 19.59 19.01 -16.86
C ASP A 252 18.94 18.04 -17.85
N GLY A 253 17.70 17.62 -17.57
CA GLY A 253 16.96 16.67 -18.40
C GLY A 253 17.58 15.29 -18.51
N LYS A 254 18.60 14.99 -17.70
CA LYS A 254 19.34 13.74 -17.78
C LYS A 254 18.61 12.60 -17.11
N ASP A 255 18.27 11.57 -17.89
CA ASP A 255 17.71 10.34 -17.38
C ASP A 255 18.69 9.53 -16.57
N PHE A 256 18.23 8.92 -15.51
CA PHE A 256 19.02 8.00 -14.71
C PHE A 256 18.16 6.90 -14.09
N LEU A 257 18.82 5.77 -13.80
CA LEU A 257 18.24 4.69 -13.03
C LEU A 257 18.38 5.03 -11.55
N LYS A 258 17.30 4.86 -10.82
CA LYS A 258 17.37 4.86 -9.37
C LYS A 258 16.63 3.65 -8.84
N VAL A 259 17.40 2.79 -8.24
CA VAL A 259 16.84 1.77 -7.37
C VAL A 259 16.92 2.29 -5.95
N TRP A 260 15.83 2.25 -5.26
CA TRP A 260 15.76 2.59 -3.85
C TRP A 260 16.53 1.57 -3.01
N VAL A 261 16.75 1.91 -1.75
CA VAL A 261 17.62 1.20 -0.79
C VAL A 261 17.32 -0.30 -0.65
N GLY A 262 16.16 -0.76 -1.12
CA GLY A 262 15.69 -2.13 -0.92
C GLY A 262 16.28 -3.19 -1.84
N THR A 263 17.12 -2.88 -2.83
CA THR A 263 17.73 -3.91 -3.69
C THR A 263 19.22 -4.08 -3.40
N GLU A 264 19.69 -5.32 -3.49
CA GLU A 264 21.12 -5.63 -3.44
C GLU A 264 21.85 -5.17 -4.71
N GLN A 265 21.09 -4.86 -5.76
CA GLN A 265 21.59 -4.38 -7.02
C GLN A 265 21.81 -2.87 -6.92
N SER A 266 22.97 -2.43 -7.32
CA SER A 266 23.32 -1.01 -7.32
C SER A 266 22.42 -0.20 -8.25
N TRP A 267 22.48 1.11 -8.16
CA TRP A 267 21.78 2.17 -8.88
C TRP A 267 21.62 2.04 -10.41
N GLU A 268 22.09 0.95 -11.02
CA GLU A 268 22.08 0.71 -12.48
C GLU A 268 21.00 -0.30 -12.92
N CYS A 269 20.00 -0.60 -12.11
CA CYS A 269 18.93 -1.51 -12.49
C CYS A 269 17.55 -0.84 -12.55
N HIS A 270 16.67 -1.40 -13.38
CA HIS A 270 15.25 -1.09 -13.38
C HIS A 270 14.50 -1.95 -12.37
N CYS A 271 13.44 -1.41 -11.79
CA CYS A 271 12.58 -2.11 -10.86
C CYS A 271 11.23 -2.46 -11.50
N ALA A 272 10.78 -3.69 -11.28
CA ALA A 272 9.48 -4.18 -11.75
C ALA A 272 8.31 -3.33 -11.26
N TYR A 273 8.32 -2.94 -9.97
CA TYR A 273 7.25 -2.14 -9.40
C TYR A 273 7.07 -0.81 -10.14
N THR A 274 8.16 -0.05 -10.30
CA THR A 274 8.11 1.28 -10.93
C THR A 274 7.72 1.18 -12.40
N ASN A 275 8.36 0.28 -13.16
CA ASN A 275 8.03 0.09 -14.57
C ASN A 275 6.65 -0.53 -14.77
N GLY A 276 6.29 -1.55 -13.97
CA GLY A 276 4.99 -2.23 -14.05
C GLY A 276 3.82 -1.29 -13.78
N SER A 277 3.89 -0.52 -12.70
CA SER A 277 2.86 0.46 -12.34
C SER A 277 2.76 1.60 -13.37
N CYS A 278 3.90 2.04 -13.93
CA CYS A 278 3.92 3.05 -14.99
C CYS A 278 3.21 2.55 -16.25
N ILE A 279 3.61 1.38 -16.77
CA ILE A 279 3.00 0.81 -17.99
C ILE A 279 1.51 0.54 -17.77
N TYR A 280 1.13 0.01 -16.60
CA TYR A 280 -0.27 -0.17 -16.26
C TYR A 280 -1.04 1.17 -16.25
N GLY A 281 -0.50 2.22 -15.66
CA GLY A 281 -1.11 3.56 -15.65
C GLY A 281 -1.33 4.12 -17.05
N ILE A 282 -0.35 3.95 -17.95
CA ILE A 282 -0.47 4.36 -19.37
C ILE A 282 -1.56 3.56 -20.07
N LEU A 283 -1.55 2.22 -19.96
CA LEU A 283 -2.56 1.35 -20.61
C LEU A 283 -3.96 1.58 -20.05
N LYS A 284 -4.09 1.84 -18.75
CA LYS A 284 -5.34 2.22 -18.10
C LYS A 284 -5.88 3.54 -18.64
N THR A 285 -4.99 4.51 -18.89
CA THR A 285 -5.35 5.78 -19.52
C THR A 285 -5.86 5.55 -20.94
N ILE A 286 -5.17 4.73 -21.72
CA ILE A 286 -5.61 4.36 -23.09
C ILE A 286 -6.99 3.67 -23.05
N ASP A 287 -7.20 2.74 -22.11
CA ASP A 287 -8.49 2.05 -21.95
C ASP A 287 -9.63 3.03 -21.64
N TYR A 288 -9.35 3.99 -20.78
CA TYR A 288 -10.31 5.05 -20.46
C TYR A 288 -10.62 5.92 -21.67
N LEU A 289 -9.61 6.46 -22.37
CA LEU A 289 -9.80 7.31 -23.55
C LEU A 289 -10.57 6.58 -24.65
N LYS A 290 -10.24 5.31 -24.91
CA LYS A 290 -11.02 4.45 -25.82
C LYS A 290 -12.49 4.33 -25.40
N SER A 291 -12.75 4.20 -24.10
CA SER A 291 -14.12 4.03 -23.58
C SER A 291 -15.00 5.25 -23.77
N ILE A 292 -14.40 6.44 -23.89
CA ILE A 292 -15.11 7.71 -24.13
C ILE A 292 -14.98 8.21 -25.58
N GLY A 293 -14.33 7.44 -26.46
CA GLY A 293 -14.15 7.77 -27.88
C GLY A 293 -13.13 8.87 -28.16
N GLU A 294 -12.19 9.11 -27.24
CA GLU A 294 -11.09 10.04 -27.46
C GLU A 294 -9.84 9.36 -28.02
N GLU A 295 -9.13 10.11 -28.86
CA GLU A 295 -7.86 9.68 -29.45
C GLU A 295 -6.71 9.82 -28.44
N TYR A 296 -5.67 9.02 -28.63
CA TYR A 296 -4.42 9.05 -27.89
C TYR A 296 -3.23 8.86 -28.85
N PRO A 297 -2.02 9.36 -28.50
CA PRO A 297 -0.84 9.17 -29.32
C PRO A 297 -0.45 7.69 -29.43
N GLU A 298 -0.34 7.16 -30.65
CA GLU A 298 -0.01 5.76 -30.92
C GLU A 298 1.30 5.32 -30.24
N LYS A 299 2.27 6.23 -30.13
CA LYS A 299 3.55 5.99 -29.43
C LYS A 299 3.39 5.49 -27.99
N TRP A 300 2.28 5.81 -27.30
CA TRP A 300 2.03 5.33 -25.95
C TRP A 300 1.83 3.80 -25.92
N LEU A 301 0.93 3.33 -26.78
CA LEU A 301 0.65 1.90 -26.92
C LEU A 301 1.89 1.14 -27.42
N GLU A 302 2.58 1.68 -28.42
CA GLU A 302 3.79 1.07 -28.99
C GLU A 302 4.91 0.94 -27.95
N THR A 303 5.11 1.95 -27.09
CA THR A 303 6.09 1.86 -26.00
C THR A 303 5.68 0.80 -24.98
N CYS A 304 4.41 0.76 -24.59
CA CYS A 304 3.90 -0.28 -23.68
C CYS A 304 4.11 -1.69 -24.25
N LYS A 305 3.84 -1.88 -25.56
CA LYS A 305 4.07 -3.15 -26.27
C LYS A 305 5.55 -3.56 -26.25
N LYS A 306 6.46 -2.62 -26.50
CA LYS A 306 7.91 -2.87 -26.44
C LYS A 306 8.37 -3.28 -25.04
N VAL A 307 7.92 -2.57 -23.99
CA VAL A 307 8.29 -2.89 -22.61
C VAL A 307 7.75 -4.26 -22.21
N ILE A 308 6.45 -4.50 -22.40
CA ILE A 308 5.83 -5.78 -22.02
C ILE A 308 6.37 -6.93 -22.87
N GLY A 309 6.63 -6.71 -24.17
CA GLY A 309 7.30 -7.71 -25.01
C GLY A 309 8.70 -8.09 -24.47
N THR A 310 9.47 -7.13 -23.99
CA THR A 310 10.75 -7.41 -23.33
C THR A 310 10.55 -8.20 -22.04
N VAL A 311 9.62 -7.80 -21.17
CA VAL A 311 9.34 -8.47 -19.90
C VAL A 311 8.89 -9.91 -20.12
N ILE A 312 8.01 -10.17 -21.10
CA ILE A 312 7.56 -11.52 -21.46
C ILE A 312 8.71 -12.36 -22.01
N SER A 313 9.56 -11.78 -22.87
CA SER A 313 10.71 -12.52 -23.42
C SER A 313 11.72 -12.96 -22.35
N LEU A 314 11.68 -12.34 -21.18
CA LEU A 314 12.52 -12.62 -20.01
C LEU A 314 11.75 -13.34 -18.89
N GLN A 315 10.48 -13.67 -19.10
CA GLN A 315 9.67 -14.41 -18.12
C GLN A 315 10.25 -15.81 -17.93
N ARG A 316 10.36 -16.25 -16.69
CA ARG A 316 10.85 -17.57 -16.34
C ARG A 316 9.79 -18.65 -16.68
N GLU A 317 10.22 -19.87 -16.95
CA GLU A 317 9.34 -20.98 -17.35
C GLU A 317 8.23 -21.29 -16.35
N ASP A 318 8.46 -21.03 -15.06
CA ASP A 318 7.46 -21.20 -13.99
C ASP A 318 6.44 -20.04 -13.91
N GLY A 319 6.57 -19.03 -14.78
CA GLY A 319 5.68 -17.89 -14.84
C GLY A 319 6.17 -16.64 -14.09
N ALA A 320 7.27 -16.70 -13.37
CA ALA A 320 7.81 -15.54 -12.65
C ALA A 320 8.23 -14.42 -13.61
N PHE A 321 7.83 -13.20 -13.33
CA PHE A 321 8.45 -12.01 -13.91
C PHE A 321 9.66 -11.58 -13.08
N GLY A 322 10.62 -10.92 -13.74
CA GLY A 322 11.77 -10.33 -13.05
C GLY A 322 11.35 -9.26 -12.04
N TYR A 323 12.14 -9.13 -10.99
CA TYR A 323 12.02 -8.06 -10.00
C TYR A 323 12.96 -6.88 -10.32
N ALA A 324 14.23 -7.17 -10.55
CA ALA A 324 15.24 -6.21 -10.97
C ALA A 324 15.79 -6.57 -12.36
N PHE A 325 15.94 -5.58 -13.21
CA PHE A 325 16.42 -5.73 -14.59
C PHE A 325 17.64 -4.88 -14.84
N SER A 326 18.55 -5.36 -15.67
CA SER A 326 19.72 -4.61 -16.08
C SER A 326 19.34 -3.32 -16.82
N GLY A 327 19.99 -2.21 -16.50
CA GLY A 327 19.88 -0.96 -17.25
C GLY A 327 20.69 -0.93 -18.54
N LYS A 328 21.53 -1.94 -18.78
CA LYS A 328 22.51 -1.98 -19.89
C LYS A 328 22.15 -3.01 -20.98
N GLU A 329 21.34 -3.99 -20.65
CA GLU A 329 20.96 -5.08 -21.55
C GLU A 329 19.60 -5.67 -21.14
N LYS A 330 18.95 -6.41 -22.03
CA LYS A 330 17.69 -7.15 -21.78
C LYS A 330 17.97 -8.39 -20.94
N LYS A 331 18.01 -8.22 -19.61
CA LYS A 331 18.34 -9.29 -18.65
C LYS A 331 17.71 -9.04 -17.30
N VAL A 332 17.18 -10.09 -16.69
CA VAL A 332 16.76 -10.09 -15.28
C VAL A 332 17.96 -10.32 -14.38
N LEU A 333 18.09 -9.51 -13.36
CA LEU A 333 19.15 -9.61 -12.34
C LEU A 333 18.66 -10.35 -11.09
N ASP A 334 17.35 -10.22 -10.77
CA ASP A 334 16.76 -10.82 -9.58
C ASP A 334 15.28 -11.17 -9.85
N PHE A 335 14.87 -12.38 -9.47
CA PHE A 335 13.48 -12.87 -9.51
C PHE A 335 12.86 -13.03 -8.12
N ASP A 336 13.64 -12.88 -7.05
CA ASP A 336 13.25 -13.19 -5.68
C ASP A 336 12.40 -12.05 -5.08
N SER A 337 11.17 -11.89 -5.55
CA SER A 337 10.22 -10.89 -5.06
C SER A 337 8.83 -11.12 -5.64
N PHE A 338 7.83 -10.57 -4.98
CA PHE A 338 6.46 -10.46 -5.49
C PHE A 338 6.25 -9.26 -6.43
N GLY A 339 7.21 -8.34 -6.52
CA GLY A 339 7.09 -7.08 -7.27
C GLY A 339 6.81 -7.23 -8.76
N GLY A 340 7.22 -8.35 -9.38
CA GLY A 340 6.92 -8.66 -10.79
C GLY A 340 5.42 -8.80 -11.09
N ALA A 341 4.58 -9.01 -10.08
CA ALA A 341 3.13 -9.09 -10.24
C ALA A 341 2.52 -7.82 -10.86
N TRP A 342 3.18 -6.67 -10.76
CA TRP A 342 2.73 -5.42 -11.38
C TRP A 342 2.72 -5.43 -12.93
N PHE A 343 3.36 -6.39 -13.59
CA PHE A 343 3.25 -6.54 -15.04
C PHE A 343 1.98 -7.28 -15.47
N ILE A 344 1.33 -8.04 -14.60
CA ILE A 344 0.15 -8.85 -14.93
C ILE A 344 -1.00 -8.01 -15.48
N PRO A 345 -1.45 -6.91 -14.83
CA PRO A 345 -2.56 -6.11 -15.35
C PRO A 345 -2.23 -5.45 -16.71
N SER A 346 -0.95 -5.15 -16.97
CA SER A 346 -0.51 -4.64 -18.27
C SER A 346 -0.63 -5.68 -19.37
N CYS A 347 -0.25 -6.93 -19.11
CA CYS A 347 -0.44 -8.04 -20.05
C CYS A 347 -1.93 -8.24 -20.36
N ALA A 348 -2.80 -8.22 -19.33
CA ALA A 348 -4.24 -8.36 -19.50
C ALA A 348 -4.85 -7.25 -20.39
N LEU A 349 -4.45 -5.99 -20.15
CA LEU A 349 -4.92 -4.86 -20.98
C LEU A 349 -4.40 -4.94 -22.43
N LEU A 350 -3.14 -5.34 -22.64
CA LEU A 350 -2.62 -5.55 -24.01
C LEU A 350 -3.37 -6.66 -24.72
N TYR A 351 -3.70 -7.77 -24.06
CA TYR A 351 -4.59 -8.79 -24.65
C TYR A 351 -5.97 -8.22 -24.99
N LYS A 352 -6.55 -7.39 -24.11
CA LYS A 352 -7.84 -6.72 -24.37
C LYS A 352 -7.79 -5.91 -25.66
N PHE A 353 -6.67 -5.22 -25.94
CA PHE A 353 -6.51 -4.35 -27.10
C PHE A 353 -6.12 -5.09 -28.39
N GLU A 354 -5.17 -6.02 -28.30
CA GLU A 354 -4.51 -6.63 -29.46
C GLU A 354 -5.02 -8.04 -29.79
N LYS A 355 -5.70 -8.72 -28.84
CA LYS A 355 -6.14 -10.12 -28.95
C LYS A 355 -5.00 -11.10 -29.24
N ASN A 356 -3.78 -10.77 -28.81
CA ASN A 356 -2.62 -11.65 -28.94
C ASN A 356 -2.50 -12.53 -27.70
N GLU A 357 -2.67 -13.84 -27.88
CA GLU A 357 -2.67 -14.85 -26.82
C GLU A 357 -1.37 -14.87 -25.98
N MET A 358 -0.25 -14.46 -26.56
CA MET A 358 1.01 -14.34 -25.82
C MET A 358 0.87 -13.51 -24.54
N TYR A 359 0.13 -12.40 -24.60
CA TYR A 359 -0.10 -11.54 -23.43
C TYR A 359 -0.96 -12.22 -22.38
N LEU A 360 -2.04 -12.90 -22.80
CA LEU A 360 -2.94 -13.58 -21.89
C LEU A 360 -2.28 -14.77 -21.20
N GLU A 361 -1.61 -15.62 -21.95
CA GLU A 361 -0.93 -16.80 -21.40
C GLU A 361 0.22 -16.42 -20.47
N SER A 362 0.95 -15.35 -20.77
CA SER A 362 1.97 -14.79 -19.87
C SER A 362 1.35 -14.30 -18.55
N ALA A 363 0.22 -13.57 -18.62
CA ALA A 363 -0.50 -13.11 -17.42
C ALA A 363 -1.01 -14.29 -16.58
N LYS A 364 -1.59 -15.32 -17.20
CA LYS A 364 -2.08 -16.53 -16.52
C LYS A 364 -0.94 -17.29 -15.82
N ALA A 365 0.19 -17.47 -16.50
CA ALA A 365 1.37 -18.13 -15.93
C ALA A 365 1.87 -17.38 -14.71
N ALA A 366 1.97 -16.05 -14.79
CA ALA A 366 2.38 -15.21 -13.66
C ALA A 366 1.37 -15.26 -12.49
N LEU A 367 0.05 -15.23 -12.77
CA LEU A 367 -0.96 -15.37 -11.74
C LEU A 367 -0.82 -16.69 -10.97
N ARG A 368 -0.59 -17.81 -11.67
CA ARG A 368 -0.37 -19.13 -11.06
C ARG A 368 0.90 -19.15 -10.20
N TYR A 369 1.98 -18.57 -10.69
CA TYR A 369 3.23 -18.48 -9.93
C TYR A 369 3.06 -17.70 -8.63
N TYR A 370 2.53 -16.48 -8.72
CA TYR A 370 2.38 -15.59 -7.58
C TYR A 370 1.26 -16.01 -6.62
N ALA A 371 0.30 -16.83 -7.03
CA ALA A 371 -0.75 -17.37 -6.16
C ALA A 371 -0.20 -18.11 -4.94
N GLY A 372 0.97 -18.76 -5.08
CA GLY A 372 1.66 -19.44 -3.98
C GLY A 372 2.03 -18.51 -2.84
N PHE A 373 2.48 -17.29 -3.13
CA PHE A 373 2.82 -16.27 -2.13
C PHE A 373 1.57 -15.77 -1.40
N VAL A 374 0.49 -15.52 -2.14
CA VAL A 374 -0.79 -15.05 -1.57
C VAL A 374 -1.39 -16.12 -0.67
N LYS A 375 -1.40 -17.39 -1.11
CA LYS A 375 -1.89 -18.53 -0.30
C LYS A 375 -1.04 -18.73 0.97
N ALA A 376 0.27 -18.50 0.89
CA ALA A 376 1.17 -18.56 2.03
C ALA A 376 1.10 -17.33 2.94
N VAL A 377 0.27 -16.33 2.60
CA VAL A 377 0.14 -15.04 3.31
C VAL A 377 1.52 -14.36 3.48
N ASN A 378 2.34 -14.37 2.43
CA ASN A 378 3.73 -13.92 2.47
C ASN A 378 4.17 -13.28 1.13
N CYS A 379 3.52 -12.18 0.71
CA CYS A 379 3.96 -11.38 -0.43
C CYS A 379 5.06 -10.41 0.04
N TYR A 380 6.21 -10.40 -0.61
CA TYR A 380 7.35 -9.60 -0.16
C TYR A 380 8.16 -9.00 -1.31
N GLY A 381 8.87 -7.94 -1.01
CA GLY A 381 9.92 -7.39 -1.86
C GLY A 381 9.47 -6.33 -2.83
N THR A 382 8.25 -5.81 -2.71
CA THR A 382 7.76 -4.73 -3.57
C THR A 382 8.20 -3.36 -3.11
N PRO A 383 8.15 -3.01 -1.78
CA PRO A 383 8.59 -1.70 -1.34
C PRO A 383 10.02 -1.41 -1.77
N LEU A 384 10.23 -0.20 -2.28
CA LEU A 384 11.53 0.22 -2.78
C LEU A 384 12.42 0.86 -1.71
N ASP A 385 11.85 1.16 -0.55
CA ASP A 385 12.51 1.82 0.58
C ASP A 385 13.06 0.83 1.62
N THR A 386 12.72 -0.45 1.50
CA THR A 386 13.18 -1.49 2.43
C THR A 386 13.46 -2.81 1.71
N LEU A 387 14.57 -3.45 2.06
CA LEU A 387 15.01 -4.68 1.40
C LEU A 387 14.06 -5.84 1.65
N LYS A 388 13.23 -6.13 0.64
CA LYS A 388 12.38 -7.34 0.56
C LYS A 388 11.50 -7.60 1.79
N ALA A 389 10.99 -6.52 2.42
CA ALA A 389 9.98 -6.62 3.46
C ALA A 389 8.70 -7.27 2.93
N VAL A 390 7.95 -7.92 3.80
CA VAL A 390 6.59 -8.37 3.49
C VAL A 390 5.69 -7.14 3.35
N ASP A 391 4.85 -7.12 2.32
CA ASP A 391 4.15 -5.92 1.91
C ASP A 391 2.76 -6.15 1.30
N GLN A 392 1.99 -5.07 1.24
CA GLN A 392 0.73 -4.94 0.52
C GLN A 392 0.94 -4.58 -0.96
N GLU A 393 1.98 -3.80 -1.27
CA GLU A 393 2.11 -3.04 -2.51
C GLU A 393 2.13 -3.93 -3.77
N GLY A 394 2.78 -5.09 -3.69
CA GLY A 394 2.78 -6.07 -4.78
C GLY A 394 1.41 -6.70 -5.00
N ASN A 395 0.67 -6.90 -3.91
CA ASN A 395 -0.66 -7.48 -3.98
C ASN A 395 -1.67 -6.59 -4.72
N LEU A 396 -1.49 -5.27 -4.68
CA LEU A 396 -2.36 -4.34 -5.43
C LEU A 396 -2.28 -4.61 -6.95
N GLY A 397 -1.08 -4.81 -7.48
CA GLY A 397 -0.87 -5.19 -8.88
C GLY A 397 -1.42 -6.56 -9.22
N TYR A 398 -1.20 -7.54 -8.33
CA TYR A 398 -1.71 -8.90 -8.48
C TYR A 398 -3.23 -8.95 -8.50
N LEU A 399 -3.90 -8.28 -7.55
CA LEU A 399 -5.36 -8.19 -7.45
C LEU A 399 -5.98 -7.59 -8.72
N LYS A 400 -5.43 -6.48 -9.23
CA LYS A 400 -5.85 -5.86 -10.49
C LYS A 400 -5.67 -6.82 -11.67
N GLY A 401 -4.56 -7.53 -11.71
CA GLY A 401 -4.28 -8.54 -12.74
C GLY A 401 -5.27 -9.70 -12.70
N ALA A 402 -5.51 -10.27 -11.52
CA ALA A 402 -6.46 -11.37 -11.34
C ALA A 402 -7.88 -10.97 -11.75
N ARG A 403 -8.33 -9.77 -11.37
CA ARG A 403 -9.62 -9.23 -11.79
C ARG A 403 -9.71 -9.11 -13.31
N LEU A 404 -8.72 -8.49 -13.96
CA LEU A 404 -8.73 -8.27 -15.40
C LEU A 404 -8.72 -9.60 -16.19
N VAL A 405 -7.88 -10.56 -15.78
CA VAL A 405 -7.84 -11.87 -16.42
C VAL A 405 -9.16 -12.63 -16.23
N TYR A 406 -9.75 -12.59 -15.02
CA TYR A 406 -11.06 -13.19 -14.81
C TYR A 406 -12.15 -12.53 -15.67
N GLU A 407 -12.17 -11.20 -15.75
CA GLU A 407 -13.13 -10.45 -16.58
C GLU A 407 -13.02 -10.80 -18.10
N LEU A 408 -11.80 -11.08 -18.56
CA LEU A 408 -11.52 -11.41 -19.95
C LEU A 408 -11.81 -12.88 -20.30
N THR A 409 -11.69 -13.80 -19.35
CA THR A 409 -11.73 -15.25 -19.61
C THR A 409 -12.95 -15.96 -19.01
N GLY A 410 -13.47 -15.46 -17.87
CA GLY A 410 -14.49 -16.14 -17.07
C GLY A 410 -13.97 -17.39 -16.33
N GLU A 411 -12.68 -17.68 -16.36
CA GLU A 411 -12.08 -18.86 -15.76
C GLU A 411 -12.09 -18.75 -14.22
N LYS A 412 -12.76 -19.68 -13.54
CA LYS A 412 -12.97 -19.68 -12.09
C LYS A 412 -11.68 -19.68 -11.26
N GLU A 413 -10.60 -20.23 -11.81
CA GLU A 413 -9.28 -20.21 -11.17
C GLU A 413 -8.86 -18.77 -10.83
N PHE A 414 -9.04 -17.83 -11.76
CA PHE A 414 -8.64 -16.43 -11.54
C PHE A 414 -9.60 -15.67 -10.64
N LEU A 415 -10.85 -16.09 -10.54
CA LEU A 415 -11.76 -15.60 -9.50
C LEU A 415 -11.26 -16.02 -8.10
N THR A 416 -10.87 -17.27 -7.95
CA THR A 416 -10.28 -17.76 -6.69
C THR A 416 -9.02 -16.99 -6.30
N TYR A 417 -8.15 -16.68 -7.26
CA TYR A 417 -6.95 -15.88 -7.00
C TYR A 417 -7.28 -14.43 -6.63
N LEU A 418 -8.32 -13.86 -7.24
CA LEU A 418 -8.83 -12.55 -6.87
C LEU A 418 -9.38 -12.55 -5.44
N GLU A 419 -10.14 -13.58 -5.03
CA GLU A 419 -10.63 -13.72 -3.66
C GLU A 419 -9.47 -13.85 -2.65
N TRP A 420 -8.48 -14.70 -2.92
CA TRP A 420 -7.31 -14.81 -2.04
C TRP A 420 -6.56 -13.50 -1.91
N SER A 421 -6.38 -12.80 -3.00
CA SER A 421 -5.71 -11.48 -3.04
C SER A 421 -6.49 -10.43 -2.25
N ALA A 422 -7.83 -10.42 -2.34
CA ALA A 422 -8.68 -9.55 -1.53
C ALA A 422 -8.55 -9.87 -0.03
N HIS A 423 -8.54 -11.14 0.33
CA HIS A 423 -8.33 -11.54 1.73
C HIS A 423 -6.93 -11.20 2.24
N TYR A 424 -5.89 -11.34 1.40
CA TYR A 424 -4.53 -10.89 1.74
C TYR A 424 -4.51 -9.37 1.97
N GLU A 425 -5.18 -8.58 1.12
CA GLU A 425 -5.37 -7.14 1.30
C GLU A 425 -5.99 -6.81 2.66
N TYR A 426 -6.95 -7.61 3.13
CA TYR A 426 -7.59 -7.37 4.44
C TYR A 426 -6.69 -7.67 5.63
N THR A 427 -5.59 -8.37 5.47
CA THR A 427 -4.57 -8.50 6.53
C THR A 427 -3.84 -7.18 6.80
N TRP A 428 -3.86 -6.25 5.85
CA TRP A 428 -3.22 -4.94 5.93
C TRP A 428 -4.20 -3.82 6.28
N ARG A 429 -5.51 -4.08 6.19
CA ARG A 429 -6.56 -3.08 6.31
C ARG A 429 -7.23 -3.13 7.67
N TYR A 430 -7.16 -2.03 8.42
CA TYR A 430 -7.75 -1.94 9.75
C TYR A 430 -9.22 -2.35 9.77
N ALA A 431 -9.57 -3.24 10.71
CA ALA A 431 -10.92 -3.77 10.89
C ALA A 431 -11.68 -3.08 12.02
N PHE A 432 -11.09 -2.07 12.68
CA PHE A 432 -11.66 -1.43 13.86
C PHE A 432 -11.18 0.02 13.99
N LYS A 433 -11.84 0.76 14.90
CA LYS A 433 -11.44 2.12 15.29
C LYS A 433 -10.37 2.05 16.38
N ALA A 434 -9.12 2.30 15.99
CA ALA A 434 -8.04 2.50 16.96
C ALA A 434 -8.21 3.85 17.68
N ARG A 435 -7.70 3.93 18.92
CA ARG A 435 -7.69 5.16 19.73
C ARG A 435 -6.36 5.89 19.51
N PRO A 436 -6.35 7.02 18.79
CA PRO A 436 -5.11 7.76 18.57
C PRO A 436 -4.51 8.26 19.90
N ILE A 437 -3.22 8.01 20.08
CA ILE A 437 -2.53 8.30 21.36
C ILE A 437 -2.01 9.73 21.49
N CYS A 438 -1.95 10.47 20.38
CA CYS A 438 -1.43 11.85 20.36
C CYS A 438 -2.06 12.67 19.22
N PRO A 439 -1.92 14.03 19.30
CA PRO A 439 -2.38 14.92 18.25
C PRO A 439 -1.65 14.68 16.90
N PRO A 440 -2.26 15.06 15.77
CA PRO A 440 -3.58 15.71 15.65
C PRO A 440 -4.76 14.71 15.68
N LEU A 441 -4.54 13.42 15.43
CA LEU A 441 -5.64 12.44 15.33
C LEU A 441 -6.43 12.28 16.64
N SER A 442 -5.76 12.41 17.81
CA SER A 442 -6.45 12.36 19.11
C SER A 442 -7.36 13.56 19.39
N ASN A 443 -7.21 14.65 18.62
CA ASN A 443 -8.05 15.85 18.79
C ASN A 443 -9.36 15.77 18.01
N SER A 444 -9.55 14.74 17.23
CA SER A 444 -10.73 14.52 16.39
C SER A 444 -11.30 13.12 16.60
N ASP A 445 -12.49 12.90 16.10
CA ASP A 445 -13.11 11.56 16.07
C ASP A 445 -12.60 10.73 14.88
N TRP A 446 -11.28 10.81 14.60
CA TRP A 446 -10.67 10.07 13.50
C TRP A 446 -10.73 8.57 13.76
N ASN A 447 -11.01 7.81 12.70
CA ASN A 447 -11.26 6.38 12.77
C ASN A 447 -10.32 5.64 11.80
N SER A 448 -9.60 4.65 12.27
CA SER A 448 -8.66 3.86 11.47
C SER A 448 -9.32 2.82 10.55
N CYS A 449 -10.58 2.44 10.84
CA CYS A 449 -11.26 1.38 10.09
C CYS A 449 -11.26 1.68 8.59
N GLY A 450 -10.82 0.72 7.79
CA GLY A 450 -10.65 0.88 6.33
C GLY A 450 -9.29 1.41 5.87
N GLY A 451 -8.53 2.06 6.75
CA GLY A 451 -7.15 2.47 6.43
C GLY A 451 -6.20 1.28 6.33
N SER A 452 -5.23 1.32 5.44
CA SER A 452 -4.30 0.20 5.19
C SER A 452 -2.84 0.54 5.43
N VAL A 453 -2.09 -0.42 5.94
CA VAL A 453 -0.63 -0.38 6.10
C VAL A 453 0.02 -0.96 4.85
N THR A 454 1.18 -0.45 4.44
CA THR A 454 1.82 -0.86 3.19
C THR A 454 2.84 -1.98 3.34
N SER A 455 3.56 -2.04 4.47
CA SER A 455 4.56 -3.09 4.71
C SER A 455 4.91 -3.21 6.19
N VAL A 456 5.55 -4.32 6.56
CA VAL A 456 6.07 -4.53 7.93
C VAL A 456 7.20 -3.58 8.30
N SER A 457 7.83 -2.95 7.32
CA SER A 457 8.84 -1.89 7.52
C SER A 457 8.23 -0.51 7.70
N ASN A 458 6.98 -0.33 7.28
CA ASN A 458 6.30 0.96 7.25
C ASN A 458 4.90 0.80 7.85
N MET A 459 4.85 0.62 9.16
CA MET A 459 3.64 0.27 9.93
C MET A 459 2.68 1.45 10.14
N HIS A 460 2.68 2.43 9.25
CA HIS A 460 1.74 3.53 9.24
C HIS A 460 0.55 3.18 8.35
N ILE A 461 -0.59 3.80 8.60
CA ILE A 461 -1.71 3.77 7.66
C ILE A 461 -1.41 4.74 6.51
N HIS A 462 -1.59 4.26 5.29
CA HIS A 462 -1.31 5.00 4.05
C HIS A 462 -2.54 5.00 3.12
N PRO A 463 -2.73 6.03 2.30
CA PRO A 463 -3.79 6.05 1.30
C PRO A 463 -3.40 5.27 0.03
N MET A 464 -3.01 4.00 0.18
CA MET A 464 -2.61 3.16 -0.95
C MET A 464 -3.62 2.05 -1.24
N GLY A 465 -4.16 1.39 -0.23
CA GLY A 465 -5.15 0.33 -0.38
C GLY A 465 -6.43 0.78 -1.09
N VAL A 466 -6.76 2.07 -1.06
CA VAL A 466 -7.92 2.65 -1.77
C VAL A 466 -7.90 2.39 -3.29
N LEU A 467 -6.72 2.14 -3.86
CA LEU A 467 -6.55 1.86 -5.29
C LEU A 467 -7.27 0.60 -5.76
N VAL A 468 -7.54 -0.36 -4.89
CA VAL A 468 -8.22 -1.61 -5.23
C VAL A 468 -9.68 -1.65 -4.80
N ASP A 469 -10.22 -0.58 -4.21
CA ASP A 469 -11.62 -0.54 -3.82
C ASP A 469 -12.60 -0.77 -4.98
N PRO A 470 -12.35 -0.23 -6.20
CA PRO A 470 -13.18 -0.57 -7.36
C PRO A 470 -13.14 -2.05 -7.74
N ASP A 471 -12.01 -2.73 -7.51
CA ASP A 471 -11.83 -4.15 -7.79
C ASP A 471 -12.53 -5.01 -6.74
N LEU A 472 -12.53 -4.58 -5.46
CA LEU A 472 -13.27 -5.22 -4.37
C LEU A 472 -14.79 -5.08 -4.54
N ILE A 473 -15.27 -3.92 -5.00
CA ILE A 473 -16.68 -3.71 -5.36
C ILE A 473 -17.09 -4.66 -6.50
N TYR A 474 -16.23 -4.79 -7.52
CA TYR A 474 -16.43 -5.77 -8.60
C TYR A 474 -16.50 -7.20 -8.06
N LEU A 475 -15.56 -7.58 -7.19
CA LEU A 475 -15.52 -8.90 -6.57
C LEU A 475 -16.82 -9.20 -5.79
N SER A 476 -17.29 -8.24 -4.97
CA SER A 476 -18.57 -8.37 -4.28
C SER A 476 -19.72 -8.65 -5.24
N LYS A 477 -19.76 -7.95 -6.38
CA LYS A 477 -20.81 -8.11 -7.38
C LYS A 477 -20.79 -9.49 -8.03
N VAL A 478 -19.62 -10.03 -8.38
CA VAL A 478 -19.51 -11.31 -9.11
C VAL A 478 -19.64 -12.52 -8.19
N THR A 479 -19.30 -12.38 -6.90
CA THR A 479 -19.43 -13.46 -5.91
C THR A 479 -20.74 -13.42 -5.13
N GLY A 480 -21.41 -12.26 -5.12
CA GLY A 480 -22.57 -12.01 -4.25
C GLY A 480 -22.20 -11.85 -2.76
N ASN A 481 -20.92 -11.82 -2.42
CA ASN A 481 -20.45 -11.65 -1.04
C ASN A 481 -20.37 -10.15 -0.67
N PRO A 482 -21.24 -9.64 0.22
CA PRO A 482 -21.27 -8.23 0.61
C PRO A 482 -20.01 -7.80 1.40
N TYR A 483 -19.28 -8.74 2.00
CA TYR A 483 -18.09 -8.45 2.79
C TYR A 483 -17.07 -7.61 2.00
N HIS A 484 -16.84 -7.94 0.73
CA HIS A 484 -15.90 -7.19 -0.10
C HIS A 484 -16.35 -5.75 -0.38
N TYR A 485 -17.67 -5.54 -0.55
CA TYR A 485 -18.25 -4.20 -0.69
C TYR A 485 -18.10 -3.39 0.59
N GLU A 486 -18.42 -3.98 1.74
CA GLU A 486 -18.29 -3.31 3.04
C GLU A 486 -16.84 -2.88 3.32
N ARG A 487 -15.87 -3.76 3.05
CA ARG A 487 -14.44 -3.45 3.21
C ARG A 487 -13.95 -2.33 2.27
N ALA A 488 -14.47 -2.27 1.05
CA ALA A 488 -14.20 -1.18 0.11
C ALA A 488 -14.81 0.14 0.58
N MET A 489 -16.06 0.09 1.07
CA MET A 489 -16.74 1.29 1.56
C MET A 489 -16.09 1.85 2.82
N ASP A 490 -15.61 1.01 3.74
CA ASP A 490 -14.83 1.47 4.90
C ASP A 490 -13.58 2.22 4.47
N SER A 491 -12.89 1.72 3.46
CA SER A 491 -11.67 2.35 2.91
C SER A 491 -11.97 3.71 2.25
N ILE A 492 -13.00 3.81 1.45
CA ILE A 492 -13.43 5.09 0.85
C ILE A 492 -13.86 6.08 1.94
N HIS A 493 -14.61 5.65 2.95
CA HIS A 493 -15.00 6.51 4.08
C HIS A 493 -13.79 6.95 4.90
N TRP A 494 -12.83 6.03 5.15
CA TRP A 494 -11.57 6.37 5.79
C TRP A 494 -10.80 7.45 5.00
N LEU A 495 -10.72 7.31 3.69
CA LEU A 495 -10.08 8.29 2.84
C LEU A 495 -10.76 9.67 2.96
N MET A 496 -12.09 9.70 2.86
CA MET A 496 -12.87 10.94 2.90
C MET A 496 -12.71 11.71 4.23
N GLN A 497 -12.62 11.01 5.38
CA GLN A 497 -12.36 11.69 6.65
C GLN A 497 -10.90 12.12 6.84
N SER A 498 -9.97 11.48 6.13
CA SER A 498 -8.52 11.71 6.26
C SER A 498 -7.99 12.82 5.35
N LEU A 499 -8.82 13.29 4.40
CA LEU A 499 -8.52 14.47 3.60
C LEU A 499 -8.63 15.74 4.46
N GLU A 500 -7.74 16.69 4.23
CA GLU A 500 -7.75 17.97 4.93
C GLU A 500 -8.80 18.92 4.33
N LEU A 501 -10.04 18.67 4.68
CA LEU A 501 -11.21 19.39 4.16
C LEU A 501 -11.79 20.42 5.14
N TYR A 502 -11.13 20.60 6.28
CA TYR A 502 -11.49 21.56 7.31
C TYR A 502 -10.23 22.25 7.82
N PRO A 503 -10.31 23.53 8.22
CA PRO A 503 -9.23 24.18 8.91
C PRO A 503 -8.80 23.35 10.13
N ASP A 504 -7.50 23.19 10.31
CA ASP A 504 -6.87 22.55 11.46
C ASP A 504 -7.20 21.07 11.71
N THR A 505 -7.75 20.33 10.74
CA THR A 505 -8.07 18.91 10.94
C THR A 505 -6.81 18.10 11.26
N MET A 506 -5.70 18.34 10.54
CA MET A 506 -4.41 17.67 10.73
C MET A 506 -3.35 18.63 11.30
N GLY A 507 -3.73 19.86 11.65
CA GLY A 507 -2.83 20.89 12.14
C GLY A 507 -2.08 21.67 11.07
N PHE A 508 -2.55 21.62 9.81
CA PHE A 508 -1.97 22.35 8.69
C PHE A 508 -3.03 23.15 7.94
N ASP A 509 -2.65 24.32 7.42
CA ASP A 509 -3.49 25.11 6.54
C ASP A 509 -3.28 24.68 5.07
N THR A 510 -3.68 23.44 4.77
CA THR A 510 -3.50 22.80 3.45
C THR A 510 -4.80 22.22 2.93
N TYR A 511 -5.83 23.07 2.79
CA TYR A 511 -7.15 22.64 2.34
C TYR A 511 -7.09 21.81 1.06
N GLY A 512 -7.61 20.58 1.14
CA GLY A 512 -7.55 19.58 0.06
C GLY A 512 -6.28 18.73 0.04
N GLY A 513 -5.35 18.94 0.98
CA GLY A 513 -4.15 18.13 1.11
C GLY A 513 -4.42 16.75 1.74
N LEU A 514 -3.44 15.87 1.62
CA LEU A 514 -3.44 14.55 2.24
C LEU A 514 -2.04 14.18 2.67
N THR A 515 -1.84 13.92 3.96
CA THR A 515 -0.56 13.40 4.44
C THR A 515 -0.33 11.96 3.99
N GLU A 516 0.92 11.58 3.87
CA GLU A 516 1.29 10.22 3.48
C GLU A 516 1.01 9.19 4.58
N ARG A 517 1.19 9.55 5.87
CA ARG A 517 1.23 8.59 6.98
C ARG A 517 0.37 9.00 8.16
N PHE A 518 -0.42 8.04 8.64
CA PHE A 518 -1.27 8.18 9.82
C PHE A 518 -0.86 7.13 10.85
N CYS A 519 -0.63 7.55 12.11
CA CYS A 519 -0.10 6.74 13.20
C CYS A 519 -1.07 6.72 14.38
N PRO A 520 -2.10 5.87 14.39
CA PRO A 520 -3.06 5.85 15.49
C PRO A 520 -2.50 5.23 16.77
N SER A 521 -1.47 4.39 16.66
CA SER A 521 -0.85 3.69 17.79
C SER A 521 0.57 4.20 18.07
N ASP A 522 1.32 3.50 18.92
CA ASP A 522 2.73 3.80 19.20
C ASP A 522 3.69 3.33 18.09
N ALA A 523 3.15 2.75 17.03
CA ALA A 523 3.97 2.30 15.93
C ALA A 523 4.62 3.50 15.22
N THR A 524 5.92 3.52 15.21
CA THR A 524 6.73 4.38 14.34
C THR A 524 6.31 5.86 14.27
N LEU A 525 6.01 6.48 15.40
CA LEU A 525 5.84 7.94 15.47
C LEU A 525 7.18 8.60 15.10
N VAL A 526 7.22 9.24 13.94
CA VAL A 526 8.46 9.79 13.36
C VAL A 526 8.53 11.32 13.45
N GLU A 527 7.41 11.97 13.79
CA GLU A 527 7.31 13.42 13.86
C GLU A 527 7.03 13.89 15.28
N PHE A 528 7.54 15.08 15.60
CA PHE A 528 7.39 15.69 16.92
C PHE A 528 7.09 17.17 16.78
N TYR A 529 6.25 17.69 17.68
CA TYR A 529 6.06 19.11 17.88
C TYR A 529 7.30 19.75 18.54
N GLY A 530 7.38 21.09 18.52
CA GLY A 530 8.51 21.81 19.07
C GLY A 530 8.71 21.65 20.59
N ASP A 531 7.67 21.23 21.32
CA ASP A 531 7.72 20.91 22.75
C ASP A 531 8.12 19.43 23.02
N GLY A 532 8.42 18.66 21.96
CA GLY A 532 8.76 17.24 22.05
C GLY A 532 7.57 16.28 22.08
N THR A 533 6.34 16.78 22.02
CA THR A 533 5.14 15.93 21.92
C THR A 533 5.15 15.20 20.57
N PRO A 534 4.94 13.86 20.53
CA PRO A 534 4.86 13.14 19.27
C PRO A 534 3.61 13.53 18.49
N ALA A 535 3.73 13.54 17.16
CA ALA A 535 2.62 13.75 16.24
C ALA A 535 2.16 12.44 15.60
N SER A 536 0.85 12.27 15.51
CA SER A 536 0.22 11.06 14.93
C SER A 536 0.11 11.07 13.41
N VAL A 537 0.68 12.03 12.72
CA VAL A 537 0.76 12.11 11.26
C VAL A 537 2.18 12.51 10.85
N TRP A 538 2.54 12.16 9.63
CA TRP A 538 3.78 12.64 9.03
C TRP A 538 3.52 13.95 8.27
N PHE A 539 4.35 14.96 8.50
CA PHE A 539 4.22 16.28 7.89
C PHE A 539 4.72 16.31 6.45
N SER A 540 4.40 15.26 5.69
CA SER A 540 4.80 15.10 4.31
C SER A 540 3.60 14.81 3.42
N TYR A 541 3.47 15.63 2.39
CA TYR A 541 2.43 15.55 1.38
C TYR A 541 3.06 15.02 0.09
N ASN A 542 3.04 13.73 -0.05
CA ASN A 542 3.59 13.07 -1.23
C ASN A 542 2.54 12.92 -2.31
N LEU A 543 2.92 13.22 -3.54
CA LEU A 543 2.02 13.21 -4.69
C LEU A 543 1.34 11.88 -4.93
N TRP A 544 2.00 10.76 -4.64
CA TRP A 544 1.38 9.46 -4.80
C TRP A 544 0.16 9.27 -3.87
N ALA A 545 0.20 9.84 -2.67
CA ALA A 545 -0.91 9.79 -1.72
C ALA A 545 -2.12 10.57 -2.27
N ALA A 546 -1.88 11.81 -2.72
CA ALA A 546 -2.90 12.64 -3.35
C ALA A 546 -3.44 12.00 -4.65
N ALA A 547 -2.55 11.41 -5.46
CA ALA A 547 -2.91 10.75 -6.71
C ALA A 547 -3.82 9.52 -6.49
N ASN A 548 -3.48 8.67 -5.52
CA ASN A 548 -4.29 7.51 -5.16
C ASN A 548 -5.69 7.92 -4.67
N ALA A 549 -5.75 8.97 -3.84
CA ALA A 549 -7.01 9.53 -3.38
C ALA A 549 -7.85 10.09 -4.54
N LEU A 550 -7.21 10.85 -5.42
CA LEU A 550 -7.87 11.44 -6.59
C LEU A 550 -8.41 10.35 -7.52
N GLU A 551 -7.62 9.31 -7.80
CA GLU A 551 -8.05 8.16 -8.59
C GLU A 551 -9.23 7.44 -7.94
N ALA A 552 -9.14 7.11 -6.65
CA ALA A 552 -10.16 6.34 -5.95
C ALA A 552 -11.52 7.08 -5.93
N ILE A 553 -11.52 8.38 -5.63
CA ILE A 553 -12.75 9.18 -5.59
C ILE A 553 -13.35 9.33 -7.01
N LEU A 554 -12.54 9.65 -8.01
CA LEU A 554 -13.02 9.80 -9.40
C LEU A 554 -13.55 8.47 -9.95
N GLU A 555 -12.86 7.37 -9.72
CA GLU A 555 -13.33 6.04 -10.15
C GLU A 555 -14.62 5.62 -9.43
N TYR A 556 -14.76 5.94 -8.14
CA TYR A 556 -15.99 5.71 -7.42
C TYR A 556 -17.15 6.52 -8.01
N MET A 557 -16.97 7.83 -8.20
CA MET A 557 -17.98 8.72 -8.79
C MET A 557 -18.37 8.31 -10.22
N ARG A 558 -17.42 7.79 -11.01
CA ARG A 558 -17.69 7.35 -12.39
C ARG A 558 -18.54 6.08 -12.45
N ARG A 559 -18.51 5.25 -11.42
CA ARG A 559 -19.19 3.95 -11.36
C ARG A 559 -20.50 3.98 -10.55
N ALA A 560 -20.68 5.00 -9.70
CA ALA A 560 -21.92 5.26 -8.97
C ALA A 560 -23.01 5.81 -9.90
#